data_d9c6ad4f84cc4505bf8ca32394d7bef4
#
_entry.id   d9c6ad4f84cc4505bf8ca32394d7bef4
#
_cell.length_a   1.000
_cell.length_b   1.000
_cell.length_c   1.000
_cell.angle_alpha   90.00
_cell.angle_beta   90.00
_cell.angle_gamma   90.00
#
_symmetry.space_group_name_H-M   'P 1'
#
loop_
_entity.id
_entity.type
_entity.pdbx_description
1 polymer ?
#
loop_
_entity_poly.entity_id
_entity_poly.type
_entity_poly.pdbx_seq_one_letter_code
_entity_poly.pdbx_strand_id
1 'polypeptide(L)'
;MNGRIKALRKELKLTQQEFADKLKIARGNIGAYEVGKNAPSDAVISLICKTFNVNEEWLRSGAGDMFLPLPLEDKEAAYVSELLEDVDNEMYKIIKEIMHTYSELTPKSKEVLRDFSAKLLENIKKGS
;
A
#
# COMPACT_ATOMS: atom_id res chain seq x y z
N MET A 1 0.41 -21.74 1.13
CA MET A 1 0.75 -20.55 0.36
C MET A 1 -0.34 -20.12 -0.62
N ASN A 2 -0.93 -21.04 -1.35
CA ASN A 2 -1.95 -20.69 -2.35
C ASN A 2 -3.16 -19.93 -1.76
N GLY A 3 -3.67 -20.35 -0.62
CA GLY A 3 -4.77 -19.66 0.05
C GLY A 3 -4.41 -18.24 0.50
N ARG A 4 -3.14 -18.01 0.85
CA ARG A 4 -2.66 -16.71 1.27
C ARG A 4 -2.55 -15.73 0.10
N ILE A 5 -2.16 -16.21 -1.07
CA ILE A 5 -2.12 -15.37 -2.28
C ILE A 5 -3.53 -14.88 -2.62
N LYS A 6 -4.51 -15.76 -2.56
CA LYS A 6 -5.91 -15.39 -2.79
C LYS A 6 -6.42 -14.43 -1.72
N ALA A 7 -6.09 -14.68 -0.45
CA ALA A 7 -6.48 -13.81 0.66
C ALA A 7 -5.88 -12.40 0.50
N LEU A 8 -4.61 -12.32 0.11
CA LEU A 8 -3.94 -11.06 -0.15
C LEU A 8 -4.63 -10.29 -1.29
N ARG A 9 -4.90 -10.98 -2.39
CA ARG A 9 -5.57 -10.35 -3.53
C ARG A 9 -6.94 -9.80 -3.14
N LYS A 10 -7.72 -10.53 -2.37
CA LYS A 10 -9.04 -10.10 -1.90
C LYS A 10 -8.95 -8.92 -0.94
N GLU A 11 -7.96 -8.94 -0.06
CA GLU A 11 -7.72 -7.82 0.86
C GLU A 11 -7.39 -6.54 0.10
N LEU A 12 -6.64 -6.65 -0.98
CA LEU A 12 -6.31 -5.53 -1.86
C LEU A 12 -7.46 -5.14 -2.80
N LYS A 13 -8.56 -5.90 -2.79
CA LYS A 13 -9.74 -5.68 -3.64
C LYS A 13 -9.40 -5.69 -5.14
N LEU A 14 -8.51 -6.59 -5.52
CA LEU A 14 -8.06 -6.74 -6.91
C LEU A 14 -8.62 -8.02 -7.52
N THR A 15 -8.91 -7.97 -8.82
CA THR A 15 -9.18 -9.18 -9.60
C THR A 15 -7.87 -9.91 -9.89
N GLN A 16 -7.96 -11.16 -10.35
CA GLN A 16 -6.76 -11.91 -10.76
C GLN A 16 -5.99 -11.17 -11.86
N GLN A 17 -6.72 -10.57 -12.81
CA GLN A 17 -6.10 -9.81 -13.90
C GLN A 17 -5.39 -8.56 -13.37
N GLU A 18 -6.05 -7.81 -12.51
CA GLU A 18 -5.46 -6.60 -11.90
C GLU A 18 -4.21 -6.92 -11.08
N PHE A 19 -4.27 -8.01 -10.31
CA PHE A 19 -3.15 -8.47 -9.50
C PHE A 19 -1.97 -8.86 -10.39
N ALA A 20 -2.24 -9.62 -11.46
CA ALA A 20 -1.23 -10.03 -12.43
C ALA A 20 -0.62 -8.83 -13.15
N ASP A 21 -1.44 -7.85 -13.54
CA ASP A 21 -0.99 -6.64 -14.22
C ASP A 21 -0.02 -5.84 -13.35
N LYS A 22 -0.32 -5.70 -12.07
CA LYS A 22 0.56 -4.98 -11.12
C LYS A 22 1.91 -5.68 -10.94
N LEU A 23 1.92 -6.99 -11.03
CA LEU A 23 3.14 -7.79 -10.94
C LEU A 23 3.83 -7.99 -12.29
N LYS A 24 3.19 -7.58 -13.38
CA LYS A 24 3.67 -7.74 -14.76
C LYS A 24 3.90 -9.21 -15.11
N ILE A 25 3.00 -10.08 -14.65
CA ILE A 25 3.02 -11.51 -14.98
C ILE A 25 1.66 -11.90 -15.59
N ALA A 26 1.60 -13.09 -16.17
CA ALA A 26 0.37 -13.55 -16.80
C ALA A 26 -0.69 -13.94 -15.76
N ARG A 27 -1.95 -13.60 -16.04
CA ARG A 27 -3.08 -13.95 -15.17
C ARG A 27 -3.16 -15.45 -14.90
N GLY A 28 -2.84 -16.29 -15.88
CA GLY A 28 -2.84 -17.74 -15.73
C GLY A 28 -1.91 -18.23 -14.60
N ASN A 29 -0.81 -17.53 -14.36
CA ASN A 29 0.10 -17.83 -13.28
C ASN A 29 -0.58 -17.57 -11.92
N ILE A 30 -1.31 -16.47 -11.80
CA ILE A 30 -2.03 -16.14 -10.56
C ILE A 30 -3.09 -17.20 -10.28
N GLY A 31 -3.87 -17.57 -11.30
CA GLY A 31 -4.86 -18.64 -11.16
C GLY A 31 -4.25 -19.96 -10.69
N ALA A 32 -3.12 -20.34 -11.28
CA ALA A 32 -2.42 -21.57 -10.92
C ALA A 32 -1.87 -21.52 -9.47
N TYR A 33 -1.37 -20.37 -9.04
CA TYR A 33 -0.91 -20.19 -7.65
C TYR A 33 -2.07 -20.30 -6.66
N GLU A 34 -3.21 -19.69 -6.98
CA GLU A 34 -4.37 -19.69 -6.06
C GLU A 34 -4.99 -21.05 -5.86
N VAL A 35 -4.97 -21.90 -6.87
CA VAL A 35 -5.50 -23.27 -6.76
C VAL A 35 -4.46 -24.31 -6.34
N GLY A 36 -3.21 -23.90 -6.16
CA GLY A 36 -2.14 -24.78 -5.72
C GLY A 36 -1.55 -25.65 -6.82
N LYS A 37 -1.87 -25.39 -8.09
CA LYS A 37 -1.32 -26.12 -9.23
C LYS A 37 0.16 -25.90 -9.40
N ASN A 38 0.60 -24.65 -9.19
CA ASN A 38 2.01 -24.26 -9.22
C ASN A 38 2.31 -23.44 -7.97
N ALA A 39 3.54 -23.50 -7.49
CA ALA A 39 4.01 -22.64 -6.41
C ALA A 39 4.81 -21.48 -7.02
N PRO A 40 4.65 -20.24 -6.51
CA PRO A 40 5.45 -19.13 -6.99
C PRO A 40 6.93 -19.33 -6.64
N SER A 41 7.82 -18.92 -7.54
CA SER A 41 9.26 -18.94 -7.29
C SER A 41 9.63 -17.90 -6.24
N ASP A 42 10.84 -18.00 -5.68
CA ASP A 42 11.34 -17.01 -4.74
C ASP A 42 11.35 -15.60 -5.34
N ALA A 43 11.66 -15.50 -6.63
CA ALA A 43 11.63 -14.21 -7.34
C ALA A 43 10.21 -13.62 -7.37
N VAL A 44 9.19 -14.44 -7.63
CA VAL A 44 7.80 -14.00 -7.64
C VAL A 44 7.33 -13.62 -6.23
N ILE A 45 7.69 -14.40 -5.24
CA ILE A 45 7.38 -14.10 -3.82
C ILE A 45 7.97 -12.75 -3.44
N SER A 46 9.24 -12.52 -3.76
CA SER A 46 9.92 -11.25 -3.51
C SER A 46 9.22 -10.09 -4.23
N LEU A 47 8.81 -10.31 -5.47
CA LEU A 47 8.09 -9.30 -6.26
C LEU A 47 6.74 -8.94 -5.62
N ILE A 48 5.97 -9.92 -5.16
CA ILE A 48 4.70 -9.70 -4.47
C ILE A 48 4.94 -8.86 -3.21
N CYS A 49 5.94 -9.25 -2.41
CA CYS A 49 6.23 -8.55 -1.15
C CYS A 49 6.64 -7.10 -1.38
N LYS A 50 7.45 -6.83 -2.40
CA LYS A 50 7.88 -5.47 -2.73
C LYS A 50 6.75 -4.62 -3.31
N THR A 51 5.94 -5.22 -4.18
CA THR A 51 4.87 -4.48 -4.87
C THR A 51 3.77 -4.06 -3.92
N PHE A 52 3.39 -4.92 -2.97
CA PHE A 52 2.25 -4.70 -2.08
C PHE A 52 2.62 -4.50 -0.62
N ASN A 53 3.90 -4.40 -0.30
CA ASN A 53 4.41 -4.25 1.06
C ASN A 53 3.96 -5.39 1.98
N VAL A 54 4.06 -6.60 1.50
CA VAL A 54 3.63 -7.81 2.19
C VAL A 54 4.77 -8.39 3.03
N ASN A 55 4.43 -8.90 4.20
CA ASN A 55 5.36 -9.63 5.05
C ASN A 55 5.66 -11.00 4.43
N GLU A 56 6.90 -11.21 4.00
CA GLU A 56 7.31 -12.46 3.35
C GLU A 56 7.08 -13.68 4.24
N GLU A 57 7.36 -13.57 5.53
CA GLU A 57 7.13 -14.66 6.47
C GLU A 57 5.65 -15.05 6.53
N TRP A 58 4.75 -14.07 6.52
CA TRP A 58 3.33 -14.35 6.46
C TRP A 58 2.95 -15.05 5.15
N LEU A 59 3.47 -14.58 4.04
CA LEU A 59 3.14 -15.17 2.74
C LEU A 59 3.63 -16.61 2.62
N ARG A 60 4.82 -16.90 3.17
CA ARG A 60 5.41 -18.25 3.10
C ARG A 60 4.81 -19.22 4.12
N SER A 61 4.60 -18.77 5.36
CA SER A 61 4.24 -19.66 6.48
C SER A 61 2.96 -19.30 7.20
N GLY A 62 2.41 -18.13 6.97
CA GLY A 62 1.24 -17.64 7.68
C GLY A 62 1.56 -16.99 9.02
N ALA A 63 2.84 -16.85 9.37
CA ALA A 63 3.26 -16.25 10.64
C ALA A 63 3.29 -14.73 10.55
N GLY A 64 2.83 -14.06 11.60
CA GLY A 64 2.83 -12.61 11.69
C GLY A 64 1.69 -11.95 10.91
N ASP A 65 1.82 -10.67 10.68
CA ASP A 65 0.82 -9.88 9.97
C ASP A 65 1.02 -9.95 8.45
N MET A 66 -0.09 -9.82 7.72
CA MET A 66 -0.09 -9.84 6.25
C MET A 66 0.83 -8.76 5.66
N PHE A 67 0.75 -7.55 6.20
CA PHE A 67 1.51 -6.41 5.70
C PHE A 67 2.62 -6.01 6.67
N LEU A 68 3.73 -5.51 6.11
CA LEU A 68 4.79 -4.94 6.93
C LEU A 68 4.34 -3.61 7.53
N PRO A 69 4.88 -3.23 8.70
CA PRO A 69 4.62 -1.90 9.24
C PRO A 69 5.11 -0.85 8.26
N LEU A 70 4.32 0.22 8.11
CA LEU A 70 4.72 1.34 7.26
C LEU A 70 5.93 2.06 7.87
N PRO A 71 6.87 2.55 7.03
CA PRO A 71 7.93 3.42 7.52
C PRO A 71 7.34 4.65 8.22
N LEU A 72 8.11 5.27 9.13
CA LEU A 72 7.67 6.44 9.89
C LEU A 72 7.14 7.57 8.99
N GLU A 73 7.73 7.73 7.82
CA GLU A 73 7.33 8.74 6.84
C GLU A 73 5.95 8.46 6.25
N ASP A 74 5.59 7.20 6.13
CA ASP A 74 4.29 6.79 5.60
C ASP A 74 3.21 6.66 6.67
N LYS A 75 3.58 6.71 7.96
CA LYS A 75 2.61 6.71 9.05
C LYS A 75 1.72 7.96 9.01
N GLU A 76 2.29 9.09 8.61
CA GLU A 76 1.53 10.34 8.45
C GLU A 76 0.51 10.20 7.32
N ALA A 77 0.91 9.58 6.20
CA ALA A 77 0.01 9.29 5.09
C ALA A 77 -1.10 8.31 5.50
N ALA A 78 -0.78 7.32 6.33
CA ALA A 78 -1.76 6.37 6.86
C ALA A 78 -2.77 7.06 7.78
N TYR A 79 -2.32 7.99 8.62
CA TYR A 79 -3.21 8.80 9.44
C TYR A 79 -4.17 9.62 8.60
N VAL A 80 -3.67 10.23 7.54
CA VAL A 80 -4.50 10.99 6.61
C VAL A 80 -5.54 10.07 5.96
N SER A 81 -5.16 8.87 5.56
CA SER A 81 -6.08 7.89 4.99
C SER A 81 -7.19 7.48 5.98
N GLU A 82 -6.84 7.25 7.24
CA GLU A 82 -7.83 6.94 8.28
C GLU A 82 -8.81 8.08 8.49
N LEU A 83 -8.30 9.31 8.54
CA LEU A 83 -9.15 10.50 8.69
C LEU A 83 -10.10 10.67 7.51
N LEU A 84 -9.73 10.12 6.36
CA LEU A 84 -10.49 10.24 5.12
C LEU A 84 -11.54 9.17 4.90
N GLU A 85 -11.53 8.11 5.69
CA GLU A 85 -12.55 7.07 5.59
C GLU A 85 -13.95 7.59 5.90
N ASP A 86 -14.04 8.66 6.68
CA ASP A 86 -15.30 9.26 7.08
C ASP A 86 -15.73 10.47 6.25
N VAL A 87 -15.00 10.79 5.16
CA VAL A 87 -15.32 11.95 4.32
C VAL A 87 -15.96 11.51 3.01
N ASP A 88 -16.75 12.42 2.42
CA ASP A 88 -17.43 12.14 1.17
C ASP A 88 -16.45 12.02 -0.01
N ASN A 89 -16.95 11.52 -1.13
CA ASN A 89 -16.13 11.22 -2.31
C ASN A 89 -15.42 12.46 -2.89
N GLU A 90 -16.02 13.64 -2.73
CA GLU A 90 -15.40 14.88 -3.23
C GLU A 90 -14.16 15.26 -2.44
N MET A 91 -14.25 15.16 -1.11
CA MET A 91 -13.12 15.43 -0.24
C MET A 91 -11.97 14.46 -0.49
N TYR A 92 -12.29 13.20 -0.68
CA TYR A 92 -11.32 12.17 -1.02
C TYR A 92 -10.59 12.48 -2.33
N LYS A 93 -11.31 12.97 -3.34
CA LYS A 93 -10.71 13.37 -4.62
C LYS A 93 -9.76 14.55 -4.45
N ILE A 94 -10.14 15.54 -3.67
CA ILE A 94 -9.30 16.71 -3.39
C ILE A 94 -7.99 16.29 -2.73
N ILE A 95 -8.08 15.41 -1.76
CA ILE A 95 -6.90 14.96 -1.02
C ILE A 95 -6.00 14.08 -1.88
N LYS A 96 -6.56 13.21 -2.70
CA LYS A 96 -5.79 12.46 -3.70
C LYS A 96 -5.03 13.40 -4.63
N GLU A 97 -5.68 14.45 -5.08
CA GLU A 97 -5.07 15.44 -5.96
C GLU A 97 -3.97 16.23 -5.26
N ILE A 98 -4.16 16.56 -3.99
CA ILE A 98 -3.13 17.20 -3.18
C ILE A 98 -1.89 16.29 -3.07
N MET A 99 -2.09 15.01 -2.81
CA MET A 99 -1.00 14.04 -2.71
C MET A 99 -0.27 13.88 -4.05
N HIS A 100 -1.03 13.82 -5.13
CA HIS A 100 -0.47 13.74 -6.49
C HIS A 100 0.35 14.98 -6.82
N THR A 101 -0.21 16.14 -6.57
CA THR A 101 0.48 17.42 -6.80
C THR A 101 1.76 17.51 -5.97
N TYR A 102 1.70 17.07 -4.72
CA TYR A 102 2.89 17.00 -3.87
C TYR A 102 3.98 16.12 -4.49
N SER A 103 3.61 14.99 -5.09
CA SER A 103 4.58 14.07 -5.71
C SER A 103 5.32 14.69 -6.90
N GLU A 104 4.74 15.70 -7.55
CA GLU A 104 5.33 16.40 -8.69
C GLU A 104 6.28 17.54 -8.29
N LEU A 105 6.33 17.87 -7.01
CA LEU A 105 7.19 18.95 -6.52
C LEU A 105 8.67 18.57 -6.52
N THR A 106 9.52 19.60 -6.59
CA THR A 106 10.96 19.40 -6.44
C THR A 106 11.28 18.92 -5.02
N PRO A 107 12.44 18.26 -4.80
CA PRO A 107 12.85 17.86 -3.44
C PRO A 107 12.91 19.03 -2.47
N LYS A 108 13.36 20.20 -2.92
CA LYS A 108 13.44 21.41 -2.10
C LYS A 108 12.05 21.89 -1.68
N SER A 109 11.10 21.90 -2.61
CA SER A 109 9.71 22.29 -2.32
C SER A 109 9.05 21.31 -1.36
N LYS A 110 9.33 20.03 -1.50
CA LYS A 110 8.83 19.01 -0.57
C LYS A 110 9.36 19.22 0.83
N GLU A 111 10.62 19.58 0.97
CA GLU A 111 11.25 19.88 2.27
C GLU A 111 10.57 21.06 2.96
N VAL A 112 10.32 22.13 2.23
CA VAL A 112 9.61 23.30 2.75
C VAL A 112 8.21 22.92 3.23
N LEU A 113 7.48 22.13 2.46
CA LEU A 113 6.14 21.65 2.84
C LEU A 113 6.17 20.73 4.05
N ARG A 114 7.19 19.90 4.18
CA ARG A 114 7.37 19.05 5.36
C ARG A 114 7.53 19.88 6.63
N ASP A 115 8.37 20.90 6.56
CA ASP A 115 8.58 21.82 7.69
C ASP A 115 7.30 22.54 8.04
N PHE A 116 6.58 23.03 7.05
CA PHE A 116 5.28 23.68 7.24
C PHE A 116 4.28 22.73 7.89
N SER A 117 4.17 21.52 7.37
CA SER A 117 3.22 20.51 7.87
C SER A 117 3.54 20.11 9.30
N ALA A 118 4.82 19.93 9.63
CA ALA A 118 5.25 19.57 10.97
C ALA A 118 4.88 20.67 11.96
N LYS A 119 5.10 21.93 11.58
CA LYS A 119 4.78 23.08 12.42
C LYS A 119 3.28 23.26 12.59
N LEU A 120 2.53 23.06 11.51
CA LEU A 120 1.07 23.11 11.55
C LEU A 120 0.50 22.03 12.50
N LEU A 121 1.01 20.82 12.41
CA LEU A 121 0.58 19.71 13.27
C LEU A 121 0.89 20.02 14.74
N GLU A 122 2.08 20.58 15.01
CA GLU A 122 2.46 21.00 16.36
C GLU A 122 1.48 22.04 16.91
N ASN A 123 1.14 23.04 16.10
CA ASN A 123 0.20 24.09 16.48
C ASN A 123 -1.21 23.54 16.73
N ILE A 124 -1.65 22.58 15.93
CA ILE A 124 -2.95 21.91 16.12
C ILE A 124 -2.96 21.19 17.47
N LYS A 125 -1.90 20.46 17.80
CA LYS A 125 -1.77 19.75 19.06
C LYS A 125 -1.77 20.70 20.27
N LYS A 126 -1.15 21.87 20.14
CA LYS A 126 -1.14 22.87 21.20
C LYS A 126 -2.49 23.54 21.39
N GLY A 127 -3.29 23.64 20.34
CA GLY A 127 -4.60 24.27 20.36
C GLY A 127 -5.73 23.40 20.87
N SER A 128 -5.44 22.12 21.09
CA SER A 128 -6.48 21.16 21.54
C SER A 128 -6.38 20.85 23.06
#